data_1ee252d3690b27c57d3e2aed6a0cca15
#
_entry.id   1ee252d3690b27c57d3e2aed6a0cca15
#
_cell.length_a   1.000
_cell.length_b   1.000
_cell.length_c   1.000
_cell.angle_alpha   90.00
_cell.angle_beta   90.00
_cell.angle_gamma   90.00
#
_symmetry.space_group_name_H-M   'P 1'
#
loop_
_entity.id
_entity.type
_entity.pdbx_description
1 polymer ?
#
loop_
_entity_poly.entity_id
_entity_poly.type
_entity_poly.pdbx_seq_one_letter_code
_entity_poly.pdbx_strand_id
1 'polypeptide(L)'
;MRRLLLALPFALLPLAVAHAAEEHDHDHGAEHGSLGAHEHGIGRLDVVLEGKTLEFEFDSPAMNIVGFEHEATSAEDKAKLAKAREFLLKPNALFNIADAANCSATSVKVESPLFGDKDDDHEEHAKDGDADHHEHSEIHGTYKFVCDAPAILKKLDLSQIFKIFPDTKKLQVQLISPSGQSGAEVIAANPTLKF
;
A
#
# COMPACT_ATOMS: atom_id res chain seq x y z
N MET A 1 -0.85 62.73 -47.41
CA MET A 1 -1.69 61.74 -46.76
C MET A 1 -1.44 61.78 -45.26
N ARG A 2 -2.34 62.44 -44.52
CA ARG A 2 -2.23 62.69 -43.07
C ARG A 2 -2.74 61.49 -42.32
N ARG A 3 -1.90 60.85 -41.49
CA ARG A 3 -2.28 59.81 -40.54
C ARG A 3 -2.73 60.45 -39.22
N LEU A 4 -4.01 60.33 -38.92
CA LEU A 4 -4.63 60.79 -37.67
C LEU A 4 -4.38 59.74 -36.58
N LEU A 5 -3.64 60.08 -35.56
CA LEU A 5 -3.47 59.28 -34.35
C LEU A 5 -4.56 59.65 -33.34
N LEU A 6 -5.49 58.74 -33.11
CA LEU A 6 -6.47 58.86 -32.04
C LEU A 6 -5.83 58.36 -30.72
N ALA A 7 -5.63 59.27 -29.80
CA ALA A 7 -5.27 58.95 -28.44
C ALA A 7 -6.54 58.72 -27.59
N LEU A 8 -6.71 57.52 -27.05
CA LEU A 8 -7.76 57.20 -26.05
C LEU A 8 -7.22 57.61 -24.65
N PRO A 9 -8.02 58.32 -23.84
CA PRO A 9 -7.67 58.55 -22.45
C PRO A 9 -7.97 57.30 -21.59
N PHE A 10 -6.95 56.86 -20.85
CA PHE A 10 -7.06 55.81 -19.85
C PHE A 10 -7.64 56.40 -18.58
N ALA A 11 -8.89 56.03 -18.25
CA ALA A 11 -9.53 56.42 -17.01
C ALA A 11 -9.05 55.52 -15.87
N LEU A 12 -8.29 56.08 -14.93
CA LEU A 12 -7.89 55.45 -13.67
C LEU A 12 -9.07 55.48 -12.70
N LEU A 13 -9.68 54.32 -12.46
CA LEU A 13 -10.62 54.08 -11.36
C LEU A 13 -9.83 53.70 -10.11
N PRO A 14 -10.04 54.33 -8.93
CA PRO A 14 -9.44 53.85 -7.70
C PRO A 14 -10.20 52.61 -7.20
N LEU A 15 -9.46 51.50 -7.03
CA LEU A 15 -9.96 50.33 -6.29
C LEU A 15 -9.98 50.69 -4.80
N ALA A 16 -11.18 50.80 -4.23
CA ALA A 16 -11.37 50.80 -2.79
C ALA A 16 -11.19 49.36 -2.26
N VAL A 17 -10.11 49.12 -1.54
CA VAL A 17 -9.85 47.88 -0.82
C VAL A 17 -10.66 47.93 0.48
N ALA A 18 -11.79 47.21 0.53
CA ALA A 18 -12.50 46.99 1.78
C ALA A 18 -11.74 45.89 2.55
N HIS A 19 -11.09 46.26 3.65
CA HIS A 19 -10.58 45.30 4.64
C HIS A 19 -11.78 44.85 5.49
N ALA A 20 -12.33 43.68 5.18
CA ALA A 20 -13.13 42.95 6.15
C ALA A 20 -12.11 42.12 6.99
N ALA A 21 -11.91 42.58 8.22
CA ALA A 21 -11.25 41.76 9.23
C ALA A 21 -12.27 40.74 9.72
N GLU A 22 -12.29 39.56 9.14
CA GLU A 22 -12.85 38.37 9.78
C GLU A 22 -11.69 37.64 10.45
N GLU A 23 -11.67 37.70 11.77
CA GLU A 23 -10.88 36.80 12.59
C GLU A 23 -11.45 35.38 12.39
N HIS A 24 -10.91 34.65 11.41
CA HIS A 24 -11.06 33.22 11.38
C HIS A 24 -9.95 32.64 12.25
N ASP A 25 -10.33 32.25 13.44
CA ASP A 25 -9.64 31.29 14.26
C ASP A 25 -9.50 30.01 13.42
N HIS A 26 -8.46 29.92 12.65
CA HIS A 26 -8.04 28.66 12.04
C HIS A 26 -7.38 27.84 13.14
N ASP A 27 -8.21 27.09 13.84
CA ASP A 27 -7.78 25.89 14.53
C ASP A 27 -7.13 24.99 13.46
N HIS A 28 -5.83 25.17 13.27
CA HIS A 28 -4.98 24.21 12.58
C HIS A 28 -4.83 23.02 13.51
N GLY A 29 -5.93 22.27 13.69
CA GLY A 29 -5.82 20.88 14.01
C GLY A 29 -4.89 20.29 12.97
N ALA A 30 -3.65 20.00 13.37
CA ALA A 30 -2.75 19.21 12.58
C ALA A 30 -3.52 17.94 12.22
N GLU A 31 -4.03 17.88 10.99
CA GLU A 31 -4.34 16.61 10.38
C GLU A 31 -2.98 15.89 10.31
N HIS A 32 -2.64 15.23 11.41
CA HIS A 32 -1.77 14.08 11.33
C HIS A 32 -2.47 13.19 10.32
N GLY A 33 -1.90 13.11 9.10
CA GLY A 33 -2.39 12.21 8.09
C GLY A 33 -2.51 10.85 8.73
N SER A 34 -3.73 10.46 9.11
CA SER A 34 -4.02 9.10 9.49
C SER A 34 -3.60 8.31 8.26
N LEU A 35 -2.57 7.50 8.38
CA LEU A 35 -2.33 6.40 7.46
C LEU A 35 -3.69 5.76 7.31
N GLY A 36 -4.30 5.88 6.12
CA GLY A 36 -5.74 5.65 5.94
C GLY A 36 -6.15 4.38 6.63
N ALA A 37 -7.17 4.46 7.49
CA ALA A 37 -7.65 3.33 8.26
C ALA A 37 -7.76 2.12 7.33
N HIS A 38 -7.02 1.03 7.62
CA HIS A 38 -7.08 -0.17 6.81
C HIS A 38 -8.50 -0.77 6.89
N GLU A 39 -8.93 -1.39 5.84
CA GLU A 39 -10.26 -2.00 5.74
C GLU A 39 -10.11 -3.53 5.80
N HIS A 40 -10.77 -4.18 6.75
CA HIS A 40 -10.78 -5.63 6.83
C HIS A 40 -11.34 -6.25 5.55
N GLY A 41 -10.69 -7.29 5.08
CA GLY A 41 -10.98 -7.93 3.81
C GLY A 41 -10.22 -7.35 2.61
N ILE A 42 -9.56 -6.20 2.76
CA ILE A 42 -8.79 -5.57 1.69
C ILE A 42 -7.31 -5.64 2.03
N GLY A 43 -6.49 -6.11 1.08
CA GLY A 43 -5.04 -6.01 1.09
C GLY A 43 -4.56 -5.13 -0.05
N ARG A 44 -3.34 -4.63 0.03
CA ARG A 44 -2.63 -3.92 -1.03
C ARG A 44 -1.51 -4.79 -1.58
N LEU A 45 -1.26 -4.68 -2.87
CA LEU A 45 -0.16 -5.36 -3.53
C LEU A 45 0.43 -4.45 -4.60
N ASP A 46 1.62 -3.95 -4.35
CA ASP A 46 2.38 -3.22 -5.35
C ASP A 46 3.32 -4.20 -6.07
N VAL A 47 3.33 -4.14 -7.40
CA VAL A 47 4.11 -5.05 -8.26
C VAL A 47 4.93 -4.22 -9.23
N VAL A 48 6.24 -4.47 -9.26
CA VAL A 48 7.14 -3.82 -10.19
C VAL A 48 7.89 -4.88 -11.00
N LEU A 49 7.76 -4.81 -12.33
CA LEU A 49 8.56 -5.62 -13.27
C LEU A 49 9.40 -4.68 -14.12
N GLU A 50 10.70 -4.59 -13.80
CA GLU A 50 11.65 -3.76 -14.54
C GLU A 50 12.89 -4.57 -14.93
N GLY A 51 13.14 -4.64 -16.24
CA GLY A 51 14.23 -5.45 -16.79
C GLY A 51 14.09 -6.91 -16.36
N LYS A 52 15.04 -7.41 -15.55
CA LYS A 52 15.03 -8.76 -14.98
C LYS A 52 14.49 -8.80 -13.54
N THR A 53 14.19 -7.67 -12.96
CA THR A 53 13.77 -7.57 -11.56
C THR A 53 12.24 -7.60 -11.46
N LEU A 54 11.73 -8.45 -10.57
CA LEU A 54 10.33 -8.50 -10.19
C LEU A 54 10.26 -8.27 -8.67
N GLU A 55 9.52 -7.24 -8.26
CA GLU A 55 9.37 -6.86 -6.86
C GLU A 55 7.89 -6.88 -6.48
N PHE A 56 7.63 -7.25 -5.22
CA PHE A 56 6.32 -7.18 -4.61
C PHE A 56 6.43 -6.49 -3.26
N GLU A 57 5.47 -5.63 -2.99
CA GLU A 57 5.18 -5.08 -1.68
C GLU A 57 3.74 -5.43 -1.34
N PHE A 58 3.56 -6.19 -0.26
CA PHE A 58 2.26 -6.71 0.16
C PHE A 58 1.94 -6.21 1.54
N ASP A 59 0.83 -5.49 1.66
CA ASP A 59 0.32 -4.96 2.93
C ASP A 59 -1.08 -5.49 3.19
N SER A 60 -1.31 -5.97 4.39
CA SER A 60 -2.61 -6.48 4.78
C SER A 60 -2.87 -6.35 6.27
N PRO A 61 -4.08 -5.94 6.68
CA PRO A 61 -4.50 -6.10 8.06
C PRO A 61 -4.27 -7.53 8.54
N ALA A 62 -3.77 -7.69 9.76
CA ALA A 62 -3.53 -9.01 10.33
C ALA A 62 -4.82 -9.83 10.44
N MET A 63 -5.97 -9.16 10.60
CA MET A 63 -7.30 -9.78 10.55
C MET A 63 -7.49 -10.62 9.27
N ASN A 64 -7.02 -10.15 8.11
CA ASN A 64 -7.16 -10.88 6.84
C ASN A 64 -6.30 -12.14 6.77
N ILE A 65 -5.19 -12.16 7.49
CA ILE A 65 -4.13 -13.17 7.40
C ILE A 65 -4.23 -14.21 8.51
N VAL A 66 -4.46 -13.77 9.75
CA VAL A 66 -4.48 -14.63 10.93
C VAL A 66 -5.84 -14.65 11.65
N GLY A 67 -6.74 -13.70 11.31
CA GLY A 67 -8.09 -13.59 11.88
C GLY A 67 -8.14 -12.83 13.21
N PHE A 68 -7.07 -12.11 13.57
CA PHE A 68 -7.01 -11.26 14.76
C PHE A 68 -5.94 -10.17 14.61
N GLU A 69 -5.99 -9.14 15.47
CA GLU A 69 -5.04 -8.01 15.48
C GLU A 69 -4.45 -7.74 16.87
N HIS A 70 -4.81 -8.55 17.86
CA HIS A 70 -4.26 -8.50 19.22
C HIS A 70 -2.99 -9.34 19.36
N GLU A 71 -2.22 -9.12 20.40
CA GLU A 71 -1.06 -9.95 20.70
C GLU A 71 -1.43 -11.44 20.83
N ALA A 72 -0.66 -12.31 20.18
CA ALA A 72 -0.87 -13.76 20.21
C ALA A 72 -0.44 -14.36 21.55
N THR A 73 -1.37 -14.47 22.49
CA THR A 73 -1.10 -15.04 23.82
C THR A 73 -1.43 -16.52 23.91
N SER A 74 -2.51 -16.97 23.21
CA SER A 74 -2.93 -18.37 23.20
C SER A 74 -2.03 -19.26 22.34
N ALA A 75 -1.97 -20.54 22.63
CA ALA A 75 -1.25 -21.53 21.80
C ALA A 75 -1.84 -21.61 20.38
N GLU A 76 -3.16 -21.41 20.23
CA GLU A 76 -3.84 -21.41 18.93
C GLU A 76 -3.43 -20.22 18.08
N ASP A 77 -3.42 -19.00 18.65
CA ASP A 77 -3.04 -17.78 17.92
C ASP A 77 -1.57 -17.84 17.52
N LYS A 78 -0.68 -18.30 18.40
CA LYS A 78 0.74 -18.51 18.10
C LYS A 78 0.91 -19.50 16.93
N ALA A 79 0.13 -20.56 16.89
CA ALA A 79 0.18 -21.54 15.79
C ALA A 79 -0.33 -20.95 14.46
N LYS A 80 -1.43 -20.17 14.48
CA LYS A 80 -1.93 -19.44 13.31
C LYS A 80 -0.90 -18.47 12.78
N LEU A 81 -0.29 -17.68 13.66
CA LEU A 81 0.72 -16.69 13.33
C LEU A 81 1.97 -17.34 12.71
N ALA A 82 2.48 -18.41 13.32
CA ALA A 82 3.63 -19.16 12.80
C ALA A 82 3.35 -19.73 11.40
N LYS A 83 2.15 -20.31 11.21
CA LYS A 83 1.73 -20.86 9.92
C LYS A 83 1.58 -19.78 8.85
N ALA A 84 1.00 -18.63 9.18
CA ALA A 84 0.88 -17.51 8.26
C ALA A 84 2.26 -17.01 7.82
N ARG A 85 3.18 -16.80 8.78
CA ARG A 85 4.56 -16.41 8.50
C ARG A 85 5.27 -17.42 7.58
N GLU A 86 5.06 -18.73 7.81
CA GLU A 86 5.64 -19.78 6.96
C GLU A 86 5.20 -19.65 5.49
N PHE A 87 3.93 -19.35 5.24
CA PHE A 87 3.42 -19.15 3.88
C PHE A 87 3.96 -17.87 3.25
N LEU A 88 3.98 -16.77 4.00
CA LEU A 88 4.49 -15.49 3.53
C LEU A 88 5.98 -15.56 3.18
N LEU A 89 6.76 -16.38 3.86
CA LEU A 89 8.19 -16.61 3.56
C LEU A 89 8.43 -17.50 2.33
N LYS A 90 7.36 -17.95 1.63
CA LYS A 90 7.43 -18.77 0.41
C LYS A 90 6.83 -18.03 -0.80
N PRO A 91 7.42 -16.89 -1.23
CA PRO A 91 6.76 -15.99 -2.19
C PRO A 91 6.56 -16.61 -3.58
N ASN A 92 7.40 -17.55 -4.03
CA ASN A 92 7.17 -18.23 -5.31
C ASN A 92 5.82 -18.96 -5.34
N ALA A 93 5.47 -19.64 -4.24
CA ALA A 93 4.19 -20.32 -4.10
C ALA A 93 3.04 -19.34 -3.84
N LEU A 94 3.30 -18.30 -3.05
CA LEU A 94 2.30 -17.28 -2.69
C LEU A 94 1.79 -16.51 -3.92
N PHE A 95 2.72 -16.06 -4.76
CA PHE A 95 2.41 -15.27 -5.97
C PHE A 95 2.28 -16.14 -7.23
N ASN A 96 2.47 -17.45 -7.11
CA ASN A 96 2.38 -18.42 -8.20
C ASN A 96 3.15 -17.96 -9.45
N ILE A 97 4.42 -17.56 -9.25
CA ILE A 97 5.29 -17.07 -10.31
C ILE A 97 5.57 -18.24 -11.27
N ALA A 98 5.38 -18.00 -12.58
CA ALA A 98 5.55 -19.03 -13.58
C ALA A 98 7.00 -19.57 -13.59
N ASP A 99 7.20 -20.88 -13.40
CA ASP A 99 8.51 -21.54 -13.38
C ASP A 99 9.34 -21.23 -14.63
N ALA A 100 8.67 -21.12 -15.80
CA ALA A 100 9.31 -20.81 -17.06
C ALA A 100 10.02 -19.44 -17.10
N ALA A 101 9.65 -18.52 -16.20
CA ALA A 101 10.33 -17.24 -16.08
C ALA A 101 11.67 -17.36 -15.34
N ASN A 102 11.92 -18.51 -14.68
CA ASN A 102 13.13 -18.84 -13.91
C ASN A 102 13.51 -17.70 -12.95
N CYS A 103 12.57 -17.33 -12.07
CA CYS A 103 12.75 -16.27 -11.08
C CYS A 103 13.30 -16.84 -9.78
N SER A 104 14.38 -16.27 -9.31
CA SER A 104 15.00 -16.60 -8.02
C SER A 104 14.79 -15.45 -7.03
N ALA A 105 14.28 -15.75 -5.85
CA ALA A 105 14.14 -14.76 -4.79
C ALA A 105 15.54 -14.34 -4.29
N THR A 106 15.79 -13.03 -4.29
CA THR A 106 17.04 -12.42 -3.81
C THR A 106 16.84 -11.70 -2.46
N SER A 107 15.60 -11.33 -2.13
CA SER A 107 15.22 -10.81 -0.82
C SER A 107 13.81 -11.24 -0.49
N VAL A 108 13.60 -11.62 0.77
CA VAL A 108 12.30 -11.94 1.33
C VAL A 108 12.27 -11.35 2.74
N LYS A 109 11.41 -10.36 2.98
CA LYS A 109 11.23 -9.71 4.28
C LYS A 109 9.75 -9.73 4.62
N VAL A 110 9.41 -10.18 5.81
CA VAL A 110 8.04 -10.23 6.31
C VAL A 110 8.05 -9.72 7.75
N GLU A 111 7.32 -8.65 7.99
CA GLU A 111 7.29 -7.91 9.25
C GLU A 111 5.88 -7.73 9.76
N SER A 112 5.73 -7.70 11.06
CA SER A 112 4.50 -7.32 11.75
C SER A 112 4.82 -7.16 13.24
N PRO A 113 4.19 -6.23 13.95
CA PRO A 113 4.25 -6.16 15.41
C PRO A 113 3.87 -7.51 16.05
N LEU A 114 2.98 -8.29 15.43
CA LEU A 114 2.56 -9.60 15.93
C LEU A 114 3.67 -10.65 15.87
N PHE A 115 4.68 -10.49 15.03
CA PHE A 115 5.83 -11.40 14.96
C PHE A 115 6.90 -11.09 16.02
N GLY A 116 6.71 -10.03 16.80
CA GLY A 116 7.69 -9.53 17.76
C GLY A 116 8.80 -8.73 17.09
N ASP A 117 8.61 -8.40 15.81
CA ASP A 117 9.50 -7.49 15.09
C ASP A 117 9.25 -6.09 15.66
N LYS A 118 10.29 -5.43 16.16
CA LYS A 118 10.18 -4.04 16.61
C LYS A 118 10.23 -3.17 15.38
N ASP A 119 9.29 -2.24 15.27
CA ASP A 119 9.37 -1.18 14.27
C ASP A 119 10.55 -0.29 14.61
N ASP A 120 11.65 -0.40 13.86
CA ASP A 120 12.90 0.35 14.10
C ASP A 120 12.76 1.86 13.82
N ASP A 121 11.58 2.35 13.40
CA ASP A 121 11.36 3.73 12.94
C ASP A 121 10.41 4.57 13.81
N HIS A 122 9.96 4.10 14.97
CA HIS A 122 9.18 4.95 15.88
C HIS A 122 10.08 5.51 16.98
N GLU A 123 10.55 6.74 16.76
CA GLU A 123 11.09 7.60 17.82
C GLU A 123 10.07 7.66 18.97
N GLU A 124 10.63 7.49 20.19
CA GLU A 124 9.92 7.56 21.45
C GLU A 124 9.06 8.83 21.56
N HIS A 125 7.77 8.75 21.26
CA HIS A 125 6.82 9.72 21.75
C HIS A 125 6.28 9.24 23.10
N ALA A 126 6.64 10.05 24.09
CA ALA A 126 6.35 9.89 25.49
C ALA A 126 4.86 9.59 25.76
N LYS A 127 4.70 8.73 26.75
CA LYS A 127 3.49 8.45 27.50
C LYS A 127 2.71 9.71 27.81
N ASP A 128 1.52 9.83 27.24
CA ASP A 128 0.40 10.47 27.93
C ASP A 128 -0.86 9.64 27.67
N GLY A 129 -1.53 9.36 28.77
CA GLY A 129 -2.53 8.35 28.87
C GLY A 129 -3.85 8.69 28.16
N ASP A 130 -4.57 7.61 28.05
CA ASP A 130 -6.02 7.51 27.90
C ASP A 130 -6.56 7.37 26.48
N ALA A 131 -7.35 6.33 26.37
CA ALA A 131 -8.27 5.93 25.33
C ALA A 131 -7.74 4.82 24.39
N ASP A 132 -8.50 3.72 24.39
CA ASP A 132 -8.54 2.57 23.49
C ASP A 132 -8.04 2.82 22.06
N HIS A 133 -6.75 3.04 21.88
CA HIS A 133 -6.11 2.83 20.59
C HIS A 133 -6.06 1.31 20.39
N HIS A 134 -7.07 0.77 19.75
CA HIS A 134 -6.97 -0.52 19.09
C HIS A 134 -5.80 -0.41 18.11
N GLU A 135 -4.61 -0.82 18.52
CA GLU A 135 -3.46 -0.94 17.63
C GLU A 135 -3.82 -1.96 16.57
N HIS A 136 -4.22 -1.46 15.42
CA HIS A 136 -4.48 -2.27 14.25
C HIS A 136 -3.14 -2.80 13.76
N SER A 137 -2.94 -4.10 13.89
CA SER A 137 -1.71 -4.74 13.43
C SER A 137 -1.78 -5.04 11.95
N GLU A 138 -0.77 -4.63 11.21
CA GLU A 138 -0.58 -4.96 9.81
C GLU A 138 0.52 -6.01 9.63
N ILE A 139 0.45 -6.72 8.53
CA ILE A 139 1.50 -7.61 8.05
C ILE A 139 2.03 -7.02 6.75
N HIS A 140 3.31 -6.75 6.74
CA HIS A 140 4.04 -6.18 5.63
C HIS A 140 5.01 -7.21 5.05
N GLY A 141 5.00 -7.39 3.73
CA GLY A 141 5.88 -8.30 3.03
C GLY A 141 6.56 -7.64 1.85
N THR A 142 7.90 -7.64 1.84
CA THR A 142 8.69 -7.14 0.71
C THR A 142 9.46 -8.29 0.07
N TYR A 143 9.32 -8.44 -1.25
CA TYR A 143 9.91 -9.54 -1.98
C TYR A 143 10.61 -9.05 -3.24
N LYS A 144 11.81 -9.54 -3.48
CA LYS A 144 12.58 -9.20 -4.67
C LYS A 144 13.10 -10.46 -5.36
N PHE A 145 12.91 -10.49 -6.67
CA PHE A 145 13.33 -11.59 -7.54
C PHE A 145 14.17 -11.08 -8.68
N VAL A 146 15.04 -11.95 -9.16
CA VAL A 146 15.71 -11.82 -10.46
C VAL A 146 15.22 -12.96 -11.34
N CYS A 147 14.71 -12.62 -12.54
CA CYS A 147 14.15 -13.55 -13.51
C CYS A 147 15.02 -13.62 -14.76
N ASP A 148 15.32 -14.83 -15.24
CA ASP A 148 16.09 -14.99 -16.46
C ASP A 148 15.27 -14.70 -17.73
N ALA A 149 13.97 -15.04 -17.69
CA ALA A 149 13.04 -14.88 -18.80
C ALA A 149 11.81 -14.05 -18.41
N PRO A 150 11.97 -12.77 -17.96
CA PRO A 150 10.86 -11.94 -17.49
C PRO A 150 9.79 -11.68 -18.56
N ALA A 151 10.14 -11.74 -19.84
CA ALA A 151 9.19 -11.56 -20.95
C ALA A 151 8.10 -12.65 -21.00
N ILE A 152 8.27 -13.77 -20.29
CA ILE A 152 7.26 -14.83 -20.16
C ILE A 152 6.15 -14.43 -19.19
N LEU A 153 6.45 -13.55 -18.23
CA LEU A 153 5.47 -13.06 -17.26
C LEU A 153 4.45 -12.15 -17.95
N LYS A 154 3.36 -12.74 -18.43
CA LYS A 154 2.24 -12.01 -19.03
C LYS A 154 1.10 -11.82 -18.04
N LYS A 155 1.09 -12.62 -16.99
CA LYS A 155 0.10 -12.60 -15.92
C LYS A 155 0.64 -13.26 -14.67
N LEU A 156 0.07 -12.89 -13.52
CA LEU A 156 0.19 -13.60 -12.25
C LEU A 156 -1.17 -14.18 -11.88
N ASP A 157 -1.16 -15.37 -11.30
CA ASP A 157 -2.34 -16.00 -10.70
C ASP A 157 -2.23 -15.87 -9.17
N LEU A 158 -2.96 -14.92 -8.60
CA LEU A 158 -2.95 -14.62 -7.17
C LEU A 158 -3.94 -15.51 -6.37
N SER A 159 -4.46 -16.58 -6.97
CA SER A 159 -5.46 -17.46 -6.33
C SER A 159 -4.95 -18.08 -5.03
N GLN A 160 -3.63 -18.27 -4.89
CA GLN A 160 -3.05 -18.85 -3.68
C GLN A 160 -3.24 -17.95 -2.46
N ILE A 161 -3.14 -16.63 -2.63
CA ILE A 161 -3.36 -15.67 -1.53
C ILE A 161 -4.76 -15.87 -0.95
N PHE A 162 -5.79 -15.90 -1.79
CA PHE A 162 -7.17 -16.07 -1.35
C PHE A 162 -7.48 -17.47 -0.78
N LYS A 163 -6.74 -18.51 -1.22
CA LYS A 163 -6.89 -19.87 -0.68
C LYS A 163 -6.25 -20.02 0.69
N ILE A 164 -5.08 -19.41 0.88
CA ILE A 164 -4.30 -19.49 2.12
C ILE A 164 -4.91 -18.55 3.16
N PHE A 165 -5.32 -17.36 2.72
CA PHE A 165 -5.88 -16.30 3.55
C PHE A 165 -7.32 -15.95 3.12
N PRO A 166 -8.30 -16.79 3.49
CA PRO A 166 -9.68 -16.67 2.98
C PRO A 166 -10.42 -15.43 3.47
N ASP A 167 -9.90 -14.75 4.50
CA ASP A 167 -10.44 -13.48 4.98
C ASP A 167 -10.00 -12.30 4.13
N THR A 168 -8.99 -12.43 3.29
CA THR A 168 -8.69 -11.49 2.21
C THR A 168 -9.76 -11.65 1.12
N LYS A 169 -10.58 -10.62 0.94
CA LYS A 169 -11.68 -10.61 -0.06
C LYS A 169 -11.27 -9.95 -1.36
N LYS A 170 -10.36 -8.97 -1.26
CA LYS A 170 -9.89 -8.16 -2.38
C LYS A 170 -8.44 -7.74 -2.18
N LEU A 171 -7.69 -7.68 -3.28
CA LEU A 171 -6.40 -7.01 -3.35
C LEU A 171 -6.53 -5.76 -4.23
N GLN A 172 -6.14 -4.61 -3.70
CA GLN A 172 -5.89 -3.41 -4.48
C GLN A 172 -4.48 -3.48 -5.01
N VAL A 173 -4.34 -3.57 -6.32
CA VAL A 173 -3.04 -3.78 -6.95
C VAL A 173 -2.61 -2.54 -7.71
N GLN A 174 -1.35 -2.12 -7.49
CA GLN A 174 -0.66 -1.20 -8.37
C GLN A 174 0.42 -1.98 -9.11
N LEU A 175 0.48 -1.82 -10.43
CA LEU A 175 1.42 -2.50 -11.28
C LEU A 175 2.24 -1.50 -12.08
N ILE A 176 3.57 -1.62 -11.99
CA ILE A 176 4.52 -0.97 -12.91
C ILE A 176 5.19 -2.07 -13.73
N SER A 177 5.11 -1.97 -15.04
CA SER A 177 5.67 -2.96 -15.96
C SER A 177 6.20 -2.29 -17.24
N PRO A 178 6.90 -2.99 -18.12
CA PRO A 178 7.30 -2.44 -19.41
C PRO A 178 6.14 -1.92 -20.29
N SER A 179 4.91 -2.36 -20.02
CA SER A 179 3.71 -1.87 -20.70
C SER A 179 3.16 -0.57 -20.11
N GLY A 180 3.69 -0.10 -18.99
CA GLY A 180 3.29 1.11 -18.27
C GLY A 180 2.81 0.83 -16.85
N GLN A 181 2.13 1.81 -16.27
CA GLN A 181 1.55 1.75 -14.93
C GLN A 181 0.05 1.52 -15.03
N SER A 182 -0.47 0.66 -14.16
CA SER A 182 -1.90 0.38 -14.05
C SER A 182 -2.32 0.06 -12.63
N GLY A 183 -3.60 0.29 -12.32
CA GLY A 183 -4.25 -0.18 -11.10
C GLY A 183 -5.27 -1.26 -11.41
N ALA A 184 -5.42 -2.23 -10.51
CA ALA A 184 -6.41 -3.28 -10.64
C ALA A 184 -7.00 -3.68 -9.28
N GLU A 185 -8.24 -4.16 -9.28
CA GLU A 185 -8.79 -4.90 -8.16
C GLU A 185 -8.82 -6.39 -8.51
N VAL A 186 -8.24 -7.19 -7.64
CA VAL A 186 -8.18 -8.65 -7.79
C VAL A 186 -8.98 -9.29 -6.67
N ILE A 187 -9.84 -10.23 -7.03
CA ILE A 187 -10.71 -10.97 -6.11
C ILE A 187 -10.60 -12.48 -6.35
N ALA A 188 -11.02 -13.28 -5.39
CA ALA A 188 -10.95 -14.74 -5.50
C ALA A 188 -11.65 -15.31 -6.75
N ALA A 189 -12.74 -14.68 -7.22
CA ALA A 189 -13.46 -15.10 -8.42
C ALA A 189 -12.73 -14.76 -9.74
N ASN A 190 -11.83 -13.76 -9.70
CA ASN A 190 -10.98 -13.37 -10.82
C ASN A 190 -9.57 -13.03 -10.31
N PRO A 191 -8.76 -14.05 -9.97
CA PRO A 191 -7.49 -13.87 -9.27
C PRO A 191 -6.31 -13.53 -10.20
N THR A 192 -6.56 -13.12 -11.42
CA THR A 192 -5.52 -12.90 -12.43
C THR A 192 -5.16 -11.42 -12.56
N LEU A 193 -3.88 -11.11 -12.32
CA LEU A 193 -3.25 -9.82 -12.67
C LEU A 193 -2.54 -9.96 -14.02
N LYS A 194 -2.77 -9.06 -14.96
CA LYS A 194 -2.09 -9.01 -16.28
C LYS A 194 -1.02 -7.93 -16.27
N PHE A 195 0.16 -8.26 -16.82
CA PHE A 195 1.27 -7.32 -17.01
C PHE A 195 1.11 -6.48 -18.26
#